data_9e544d925f7e7d1d0d7b2d7f7eaf4150
#
_entry.id   9e544d925f7e7d1d0d7b2d7f7eaf4150
#
_cell.length_a   1.000
_cell.length_b   1.000
_cell.length_c   1.000
_cell.angle_alpha   90.00
_cell.angle_beta   90.00
_cell.angle_gamma   90.00
#
_symmetry.space_group_name_H-M   'P 1'
#
loop_
_entity.id
_entity.type
_entity.pdbx_description
1 polymer ?
#
loop_
_entity_poly.entity_id
_entity_poly.type
_entity_poly.pdbx_seq_one_letter_code
_entity_poly.pdbx_strand_id
1 'polypeptide(L)'
;MEYREFPPPASLTAHVQCVWRLREASPGDAARTIFPDGRCELIVHLGTPPRCWDALDGWHSQARTLFAAQRVIAVRLEAAGAVDCIGVRMQPAAGAAFFPGAVARLPHMNPAAAQ
;
A
#
# COMPACT_ATOMS: atom_id res chain seq x y z
N MET A 1 14.06 -4.66 -11.28
CA MET A 1 13.29 -4.20 -10.10
C MET A 1 14.19 -4.18 -8.89
N GLU A 2 14.14 -3.11 -8.14
CA GLU A 2 14.90 -2.97 -6.90
C GLU A 2 13.93 -2.85 -5.73
N TYR A 3 14.03 -3.77 -4.78
CA TYR A 3 13.21 -3.77 -3.57
C TYR A 3 14.13 -3.88 -2.36
N ARG A 4 13.93 -2.99 -1.39
CA ARG A 4 14.72 -2.99 -0.15
C ARG A 4 13.81 -2.80 1.05
N GLU A 5 14.14 -3.49 2.14
CA GLU A 5 13.50 -3.30 3.43
C GLU A 5 14.51 -2.74 4.42
N PHE A 6 14.04 -1.86 5.27
CA PHE A 6 14.83 -1.22 6.31
C PHE A 6 14.15 -1.44 7.65
N PRO A 7 14.92 -1.72 8.71
CA PRO A 7 14.34 -1.81 10.04
C PRO A 7 13.82 -0.44 10.49
N PRO A 8 12.76 -0.41 11.30
CA PRO A 8 12.27 0.88 11.82
C PRO A 8 13.23 1.45 12.86
N PRO A 9 13.16 2.77 13.13
CA PRO A 9 13.85 3.35 14.28
C PRO A 9 13.43 2.65 15.57
N ALA A 10 14.34 2.58 16.54
CA ALA A 10 14.07 1.86 17.79
C ALA A 10 12.81 2.37 18.51
N SER A 11 12.51 3.66 18.42
CA SER A 11 11.33 4.26 19.03
C SER A 11 10.00 3.83 18.40
N LEU A 12 10.03 3.21 17.20
CA LEU A 12 8.84 2.83 16.44
C LEU A 12 8.65 1.32 16.30
N THR A 13 9.52 0.51 16.88
CA THR A 13 9.46 -0.95 16.70
C THR A 13 8.19 -1.59 17.22
N ALA A 14 7.51 -0.98 18.19
CA ALA A 14 6.24 -1.47 18.68
C ALA A 14 5.10 -1.35 17.66
N HIS A 15 5.23 -0.43 16.71
CA HIS A 15 4.16 -0.09 15.76
C HIS A 15 4.52 -0.38 14.30
N VAL A 16 5.80 -0.27 13.95
CA VAL A 16 6.27 -0.40 12.58
C VAL A 16 7.09 -1.67 12.44
N GLN A 17 6.74 -2.49 11.46
CA GLN A 17 7.49 -3.70 11.16
C GLN A 17 8.74 -3.39 10.33
N CYS A 18 8.57 -2.62 9.25
CA CYS A 18 9.67 -2.20 8.39
C CYS A 18 9.25 -1.00 7.55
N VAL A 19 10.25 -0.34 7.00
CA VAL A 19 10.09 0.63 5.92
C VAL A 19 10.67 -0.04 4.68
N TRP A 20 9.97 0.08 3.54
CA TRP A 20 10.45 -0.54 2.30
C TRP A 20 10.46 0.47 1.16
N ARG A 21 11.25 0.19 0.16
CA ARG A 21 11.30 0.95 -1.08
C ARG A 21 11.27 0.02 -2.27
N LEU A 22 10.47 0.35 -3.26
CA LEU A 22 10.34 -0.36 -4.51
C LEU A 22 10.61 0.59 -5.66
N ARG A 23 11.53 0.22 -6.56
CA ARG A 23 11.88 1.02 -7.74
C ARG A 23 11.92 0.14 -8.96
N GLU A 24 11.32 0.60 -10.04
CA GLU A 24 11.39 -0.05 -11.35
C GLU A 24 11.18 0.99 -12.44
N ALA A 25 12.24 1.30 -13.18
CA ALA A 25 12.21 2.34 -14.20
C ALA A 25 11.35 1.95 -15.40
N SER A 26 11.35 0.67 -15.77
CA SER A 26 10.64 0.14 -16.94
C SER A 26 9.83 -1.09 -16.55
N PRO A 27 8.72 -0.90 -15.81
CA PRO A 27 7.86 -2.01 -15.44
C PRO A 27 7.17 -2.60 -16.67
N GLY A 28 6.88 -3.90 -16.62
CA GLY A 28 6.09 -4.54 -17.67
C GLY A 28 4.64 -4.09 -17.65
N ASP A 29 3.88 -4.52 -18.67
CA ASP A 29 2.47 -4.16 -18.82
C ASP A 29 1.52 -5.06 -18.03
N ALA A 30 2.02 -6.18 -17.49
CA ALA A 30 1.17 -7.15 -16.83
C ALA A 30 0.67 -6.65 -15.48
N ALA A 31 -0.63 -6.73 -15.27
CA ALA A 31 -1.21 -6.48 -13.97
C ALA A 31 -0.79 -7.56 -12.98
N ARG A 32 -0.59 -7.17 -11.73
CA ARG A 32 -0.26 -8.09 -10.63
C ARG A 32 -1.42 -8.15 -9.66
N THR A 33 -1.68 -9.35 -9.16
CA THR A 33 -2.69 -9.57 -8.13
C THR A 33 -2.04 -9.49 -6.77
N ILE A 34 -2.57 -8.63 -5.90
CA ILE A 34 -2.12 -8.49 -4.53
C ILE A 34 -3.15 -9.16 -3.63
N PHE A 35 -2.72 -10.22 -2.95
CA PHE A 35 -3.59 -10.97 -2.05
C PHE A 35 -3.66 -10.32 -0.67
N PRO A 36 -4.76 -10.53 0.07
CA PRO A 36 -4.86 -10.03 1.43
C PRO A 36 -3.78 -10.63 2.32
N ASP A 37 -3.09 -9.79 3.09
CA ASP A 37 -2.05 -10.23 4.02
C ASP A 37 -2.31 -9.84 5.47
N GLY A 38 -3.43 -9.18 5.73
CA GLY A 38 -3.82 -8.77 7.07
C GLY A 38 -3.02 -7.59 7.62
N ARG A 39 -2.23 -6.91 6.79
CA ARG A 39 -1.36 -5.82 7.23
C ARG A 39 -1.82 -4.49 6.70
N CYS A 40 -1.51 -3.44 7.45
CA CYS A 40 -1.74 -2.06 7.03
C CYS A 40 -0.43 -1.44 6.58
N GLU A 41 -0.49 -0.61 5.54
CA GLU A 41 0.68 0.08 5.02
C GLU A 41 0.35 1.53 4.69
N LEU A 42 1.27 2.43 5.03
CA LEU A 42 1.27 3.79 4.52
C LEU A 42 2.19 3.82 3.31
N ILE A 43 1.69 4.26 2.16
CA ILE A 43 2.44 4.22 0.90
C ILE A 43 2.51 5.60 0.30
N VAL A 44 3.72 5.98 -0.15
CA VAL A 44 3.96 7.24 -0.87
C VAL A 44 4.58 6.89 -2.22
N HIS A 45 3.89 7.26 -3.30
CA HIS A 45 4.41 7.11 -4.66
C HIS A 45 5.24 8.34 -5.04
N LEU A 46 6.54 8.12 -5.23
CA LEU A 46 7.45 9.15 -5.71
C LEU A 46 7.47 9.21 -7.24
N GLY A 47 7.25 8.06 -7.89
CA GLY A 47 7.07 7.96 -9.33
C GLY A 47 5.62 8.08 -9.74
N THR A 48 5.24 7.44 -10.84
CA THR A 48 3.86 7.45 -11.34
C THR A 48 3.00 6.50 -10.49
N PRO A 49 1.92 7.00 -9.87
CA PRO A 49 1.01 6.10 -9.14
C PRO A 49 0.44 5.03 -10.07
N PRO A 50 0.35 3.77 -9.62
CA PRO A 50 -0.21 2.71 -10.44
C PRO A 50 -1.72 2.83 -10.57
N ARG A 51 -2.29 2.10 -11.51
CA ARG A 51 -3.72 1.86 -11.57
C ARG A 51 -4.05 0.66 -10.70
N CYS A 52 -5.17 0.74 -10.02
CA CYS A 52 -5.66 -0.30 -9.11
C CYS A 52 -7.05 -0.72 -9.54
N TRP A 53 -7.33 -2.02 -9.50
CA TRP A 53 -8.66 -2.55 -9.72
C TRP A 53 -9.14 -3.29 -8.48
N ASP A 54 -10.34 -2.99 -8.06
CA ASP A 54 -11.05 -3.77 -7.04
C ASP A 54 -12.52 -3.91 -7.42
N ALA A 55 -13.22 -4.80 -6.73
CA ALA A 55 -14.60 -5.13 -7.07
C ALA A 55 -15.59 -3.99 -6.80
N LEU A 56 -15.23 -3.03 -5.95
CA LEU A 56 -16.11 -1.91 -5.61
C LEU A 56 -16.00 -0.77 -6.61
N ASP A 57 -14.78 -0.39 -6.97
CA ASP A 57 -14.51 0.83 -7.72
C ASP A 57 -14.02 0.57 -9.15
N GLY A 58 -13.72 -0.68 -9.52
CA GLY A 58 -13.13 -1.01 -10.81
C GLY A 58 -11.72 -0.44 -10.94
N TRP A 59 -11.29 -0.10 -12.16
CA TRP A 59 -10.00 0.49 -12.41
C TRP A 59 -9.98 1.96 -12.05
N HIS A 60 -8.99 2.35 -11.25
CA HIS A 60 -8.76 3.75 -10.86
C HIS A 60 -7.29 3.97 -10.57
N SER A 61 -6.82 5.21 -10.64
CA SER A 61 -5.47 5.55 -10.24
C SER A 61 -5.39 5.65 -8.73
N GLN A 62 -4.31 5.10 -8.15
CA GLN A 62 -4.07 5.29 -6.73
C GLN A 62 -3.66 6.74 -6.46
N ALA A 63 -4.02 7.23 -5.27
CA ALA A 63 -3.52 8.51 -4.81
C ALA A 63 -2.00 8.42 -4.58
N ARG A 64 -1.31 9.55 -4.68
CA ARG A 64 0.13 9.60 -4.48
C ARG A 64 0.54 9.19 -3.06
N THR A 65 -0.28 9.52 -2.07
CA THR A 65 -0.11 9.09 -0.68
C THR A 65 -1.39 8.41 -0.25
N LEU A 66 -1.27 7.19 0.27
CA LEU A 66 -2.44 6.43 0.69
C LEU A 66 -2.13 5.57 1.92
N PHE A 67 -3.17 5.28 2.68
CA PHE A 67 -3.13 4.28 3.74
C PHE A 67 -3.88 3.04 3.27
N ALA A 68 -3.13 1.98 2.98
CA ALA A 68 -3.71 0.70 2.58
C ALA A 68 -4.07 -0.08 3.83
N ALA A 69 -5.36 -0.12 4.16
CA ALA A 69 -5.87 -0.85 5.31
C ALA A 69 -5.78 -2.35 5.08
N GLN A 70 -6.01 -3.12 6.14
CA GLN A 70 -6.12 -4.58 6.02
C GLN A 70 -7.15 -4.94 4.96
N ARG A 71 -6.75 -5.79 4.02
CA ARG A 71 -7.63 -6.20 2.93
C ARG A 71 -8.13 -7.60 3.18
N VAL A 72 -9.39 -7.83 2.86
CA VAL A 72 -10.00 -9.17 2.87
C VAL A 72 -10.23 -9.71 1.46
N ILE A 73 -10.05 -8.88 0.44
CA ILE A 73 -10.14 -9.27 -0.96
C ILE A 73 -8.87 -8.90 -1.71
N ALA A 74 -8.57 -9.63 -2.76
CA ALA A 74 -7.44 -9.34 -3.62
C ALA A 74 -7.70 -8.10 -4.46
N VAL A 75 -6.64 -7.36 -4.78
CA VAL A 75 -6.69 -6.25 -5.73
C VAL A 75 -5.67 -6.49 -6.83
N ARG A 76 -5.86 -5.84 -7.98
CA ARG A 76 -4.92 -5.92 -9.10
C ARG A 76 -4.26 -4.56 -9.28
N LEU A 77 -2.95 -4.58 -9.50
CA LEU A 77 -2.16 -3.38 -9.75
C LEU A 77 -1.53 -3.45 -11.13
N GLU A 78 -1.56 -2.33 -11.84
CA GLU A 78 -0.95 -2.17 -13.14
C GLU A 78 -0.13 -0.89 -13.14
N ALA A 79 1.15 -1.00 -13.49
CA ALA A 79 2.02 0.18 -13.55
C ALA A 79 1.57 1.10 -14.68
N ALA A 80 1.47 2.40 -14.40
CA ALA A 80 1.13 3.43 -15.38
C ALA A 80 2.36 4.21 -15.85
N GLY A 81 3.53 3.90 -15.33
CA GLY A 81 4.80 4.52 -15.66
C GLY A 81 5.87 3.97 -14.73
N ALA A 82 6.99 4.69 -14.59
CA ALA A 82 8.06 4.28 -13.70
C ALA A 82 7.56 4.16 -12.26
N VAL A 83 7.93 3.07 -11.61
CA VAL A 83 7.56 2.79 -10.21
C VAL A 83 8.67 3.28 -9.29
N ASP A 84 8.33 4.09 -8.33
CA ASP A 84 9.20 4.47 -7.22
C ASP A 84 8.30 4.81 -6.03
N CYS A 85 8.27 3.93 -5.05
CA CYS A 85 7.41 4.15 -3.88
C CYS A 85 8.11 3.72 -2.60
N ILE A 86 7.69 4.36 -1.52
CA ILE A 86 8.13 4.07 -0.16
C ILE A 86 6.90 3.63 0.61
N GLY A 87 7.05 2.59 1.42
CA GLY A 87 5.99 2.11 2.28
C GLY A 87 6.44 1.94 3.71
N VAL A 88 5.50 2.13 4.63
CA VAL A 88 5.68 1.83 6.05
C VAL A 88 4.71 0.70 6.37
N ARG A 89 5.26 -0.49 6.62
CA ARG A 89 4.44 -1.65 6.99
C ARG A 89 4.27 -1.66 8.50
N MET A 90 3.02 -1.67 8.92
CA MET A 90 2.67 -1.63 10.34
C MET A 90 2.72 -3.01 10.96
N GLN A 91 3.01 -3.07 12.26
CA GLN A 91 2.74 -4.27 13.04
C GLN A 91 1.23 -4.56 13.04
N PRO A 92 0.82 -5.82 13.20
CA PRO A 92 -0.61 -6.14 13.29
C PRO A 92 -1.31 -5.27 14.33
N ALA A 93 -2.48 -4.73 13.95
CA ALA A 93 -3.31 -3.84 14.76
C ALA A 93 -2.72 -2.45 15.05
N ALA A 94 -1.47 -2.17 14.72
CA ALA A 94 -0.89 -0.84 14.93
C ALA A 94 -1.56 0.24 14.08
N GLY A 95 -2.10 -0.14 12.91
CA GLY A 95 -2.85 0.79 12.08
C GLY A 95 -4.02 1.44 12.81
N ALA A 96 -4.66 0.73 13.73
CA ALA A 96 -5.75 1.26 14.53
C ALA A 96 -5.30 2.40 15.46
N ALA A 97 -4.05 2.38 15.92
CA ALA A 97 -3.51 3.44 16.78
C ALA A 97 -3.22 4.72 16.00
N PHE A 98 -2.75 4.58 14.75
CA PHE A 98 -2.43 5.74 13.91
C PHE A 98 -3.62 6.23 13.07
N PHE A 99 -4.47 5.31 12.63
CA PHE A 99 -5.60 5.60 11.72
C PHE A 99 -6.85 4.85 12.18
N PRO A 100 -7.38 5.15 13.36
CA PRO A 100 -8.44 4.33 13.96
C PRO A 100 -9.69 4.21 13.09
N GLY A 101 -10.09 5.27 12.43
CA GLY A 101 -11.27 5.24 11.56
C GLY A 101 -11.06 4.44 10.29
N ALA A 102 -9.86 4.46 9.73
CA ALA A 102 -9.56 3.75 8.49
C ALA A 102 -9.52 2.24 8.67
N VAL A 103 -8.93 1.76 9.78
CA VAL A 103 -8.83 0.32 10.05
C VAL A 103 -10.17 -0.27 10.46
N ALA A 104 -10.93 0.44 11.26
CA ALA A 104 -12.19 -0.08 11.81
C ALA A 104 -13.33 -0.13 10.80
N ARG A 105 -13.30 0.67 9.74
CA ARG A 105 -14.42 0.78 8.81
C ARG A 105 -14.49 -0.36 7.81
N LEU A 106 -13.70 -0.31 6.78
CA LEU A 106 -13.78 -1.24 5.64
C LEU A 106 -12.40 -1.85 5.38
N PRO A 107 -12.09 -3.00 6.00
CA PRO A 107 -10.76 -3.58 5.91
C PRO A 107 -10.27 -3.84 4.49
N HIS A 108 -11.18 -4.06 3.55
CA HIS A 108 -10.87 -4.30 2.15
C HIS A 108 -10.78 -3.00 1.33
N MET A 109 -11.09 -1.86 1.91
CA MET A 109 -11.19 -0.60 1.19
C MET A 109 -9.89 0.19 1.28
N ASN A 110 -9.43 0.69 0.13
CA ASN A 110 -8.31 1.61 0.07
C ASN A 110 -8.83 3.01 0.41
N PRO A 111 -8.34 3.68 1.47
CA PRO A 111 -8.81 5.02 1.81
C PRO A 111 -8.66 6.03 0.68
N ALA A 112 -7.66 5.88 -0.17
CA ALA A 112 -7.49 6.76 -1.33
C ALA A 112 -8.63 6.60 -2.34
N ALA A 113 -9.16 5.39 -2.51
CA ALA A 113 -10.28 5.14 -3.41
C ALA A 113 -11.61 5.66 -2.86
N ALA A 114 -11.71 5.84 -1.54
CA ALA A 114 -12.90 6.34 -0.89
C ALA A 114 -13.01 7.88 -0.95
N GLN A 115 -11.94 8.54 -1.35
CA GLN A 115 -11.90 9.99 -1.50
C GLN A 115 -12.34 10.38 -2.90
#